data_deaf1668e59daf6b1b548a847c127352
#
_entry.id   deaf1668e59daf6b1b548a847c127352
#
_cell.length_a   1.000
_cell.length_b   1.000
_cell.length_c   1.000
_cell.angle_alpha   90.00
_cell.angle_beta   90.00
_cell.angle_gamma   90.00
#
_symmetry.space_group_name_H-M   'P 1'
#
loop_
_entity.id
_entity.type
_entity.pdbx_description
1 polymer ?
#
loop_
_entity_poly.entity_id
_entity_poly.type
_entity_poly.pdbx_seq_one_letter_code
_entity_poly.pdbx_strand_id
1 'polypeptide(L)'
;MGAIALVAICLILLPPRKAPDSVEQMRLENSLPFDTGILFKSKGPGVREVGFDILDDIKRGQEFLRDKTAGSTVVREEKRVTFLDRKRRKRERLVLEQVVKPNFLLAVEDLRERRIRSVRFTDKGCVTAGFEVRKIRENGVGSRFEVKYPDNMAILALRTTVRSGRNTFKEVVYTPYSSEIDTSSVRKAGFDYLLRQIELARKDLKARKVRLTGFEGLAADDMPTHVALALSVIEHIDPTRFNNCQKGREIALVREVLTIIGANTSNAYAYSKSPAGARGLFQLIPDTYRSLQKKYPRSGLKENFVSGCTDHINAAKASLLLFDSDLADLPRERLHALGKNSRAVGRYLAAAYNCGSRRVDKSTRACRNEWTCHLPEETKTYLRKFDVVWALSKSLDE
;
A
#
# COMPACT_ATOMS: atom_id res chain seq x y z
N MET A 1 11.37 -5.55 -70.14
CA MET A 1 11.57 -4.26 -69.45
C MET A 1 10.42 -4.09 -68.48
N GLY A 2 10.64 -4.40 -67.23
CA GLY A 2 9.66 -4.29 -66.14
C GLY A 2 10.07 -3.17 -65.20
N ALA A 3 9.27 -2.16 -65.07
CA ALA A 3 9.49 -1.04 -64.16
C ALA A 3 9.06 -1.44 -62.73
N ILE A 4 10.02 -1.43 -61.83
CA ILE A 4 9.81 -1.62 -60.39
C ILE A 4 9.42 -0.23 -59.83
N ALA A 5 8.19 -0.09 -59.41
CA ALA A 5 7.73 1.11 -58.67
C ALA A 5 8.19 1.01 -57.21
N LEU A 6 9.10 1.88 -56.81
CA LEU A 6 9.51 2.09 -55.41
C LEU A 6 8.39 2.87 -54.71
N VAL A 7 7.63 2.23 -53.84
CA VAL A 7 6.71 2.91 -52.95
C VAL A 7 7.52 3.42 -51.75
N ALA A 8 7.82 4.73 -51.74
CA ALA A 8 8.39 5.40 -50.60
C ALA A 8 7.32 5.53 -49.50
N ILE A 9 7.45 4.74 -48.44
CA ILE A 9 6.65 4.91 -47.22
C ILE A 9 7.22 6.11 -46.48
N CYS A 10 6.59 7.28 -46.66
CA CYS A 10 6.82 8.42 -45.77
C CYS A 10 6.28 8.10 -44.39
N LEU A 11 7.15 7.65 -43.49
CA LEU A 11 6.90 7.68 -42.05
C LEU A 11 6.78 9.15 -41.62
N ILE A 12 5.56 9.64 -41.56
CA ILE A 12 5.27 10.94 -40.92
C ILE A 12 5.51 10.73 -39.42
N LEU A 13 6.70 11.10 -38.97
CA LEU A 13 7.02 11.26 -37.54
C LEU A 13 6.15 12.41 -37.03
N LEU A 14 4.99 12.06 -36.45
CA LEU A 14 4.18 13.04 -35.72
C LEU A 14 5.04 13.60 -34.57
N PRO A 15 5.08 14.92 -34.37
CA PRO A 15 5.82 15.50 -33.26
C PRO A 15 5.27 14.99 -31.93
N PRO A 16 6.11 14.82 -30.90
CA PRO A 16 5.66 14.41 -29.58
C PRO A 16 4.62 15.42 -29.07
N ARG A 17 3.58 14.91 -28.42
CA ARG A 17 2.47 15.72 -27.92
C ARG A 17 2.91 16.49 -26.68
N LYS A 18 2.49 17.76 -26.57
CA LYS A 18 2.59 18.50 -25.31
C LYS A 18 1.76 17.78 -24.24
N ALA A 19 2.28 17.76 -23.02
CA ALA A 19 1.51 17.34 -21.86
C ALA A 19 0.22 18.18 -21.76
N PRO A 20 -0.95 17.59 -21.43
CA PRO A 20 -2.17 18.35 -21.28
C PRO A 20 -2.01 19.40 -20.15
N ASP A 21 -2.71 20.52 -20.28
CA ASP A 21 -2.73 21.58 -19.26
C ASP A 21 -3.06 21.05 -17.85
N SER A 22 -3.87 19.95 -17.78
CA SER A 22 -4.15 19.25 -16.52
C SER A 22 -2.92 18.66 -15.84
N VAL A 23 -1.93 18.19 -16.61
CA VAL A 23 -0.67 17.67 -16.07
C VAL A 23 0.24 18.85 -15.65
N GLU A 24 0.18 19.97 -16.35
CA GLU A 24 0.94 21.18 -16.01
C GLU A 24 0.41 21.84 -14.73
N GLN A 25 -0.92 21.85 -14.54
CA GLN A 25 -1.55 22.30 -13.30
C GLN A 25 -1.23 21.39 -12.13
N MET A 26 -1.10 20.07 -12.34
CA MET A 26 -0.61 19.13 -11.33
C MET A 26 0.82 19.44 -10.85
N ARG A 27 1.67 20.09 -11.67
CA ARG A 27 3.00 20.57 -11.23
C ARG A 27 2.89 21.64 -10.15
N LEU A 28 1.94 22.55 -10.29
CA LEU A 28 1.70 23.61 -9.30
C LEU A 28 1.08 23.04 -8.03
N GLU A 29 0.13 22.12 -8.15
CA GLU A 29 -0.55 21.50 -7.01
C GLU A 29 0.33 20.46 -6.27
N ASN A 30 1.38 19.92 -6.91
CA ASN A 30 2.37 19.07 -6.24
C ASN A 30 3.14 19.80 -5.12
N SER A 31 3.06 21.12 -5.06
CA SER A 31 3.64 21.94 -3.99
C SER A 31 2.67 22.22 -2.82
N LEU A 32 1.38 21.85 -2.97
CA LEU A 32 0.38 22.08 -1.93
C LEU A 32 0.50 21.02 -0.82
N PRO A 33 0.64 21.43 0.43
CA PRO A 33 0.69 20.48 1.54
C PRO A 33 -0.68 19.83 1.76
N PHE A 34 -0.68 18.54 2.09
CA PHE A 34 -1.86 17.87 2.65
C PHE A 34 -2.29 18.54 3.95
N ASP A 35 -3.60 18.74 4.19
CA ASP A 35 -4.07 19.09 5.54
C ASP A 35 -3.78 17.95 6.51
N THR A 36 -2.65 18.09 7.12
CA THR A 36 -2.20 17.17 8.15
C THR A 36 -2.88 17.43 9.49
N GLY A 37 -3.51 18.59 9.69
CA GLY A 37 -4.09 19.00 10.96
C GLY A 37 -5.13 17.99 11.49
N ILE A 38 -6.06 17.54 10.65
CA ILE A 38 -7.05 16.55 11.04
C ILE A 38 -6.43 15.16 11.27
N LEU A 39 -5.43 14.78 10.47
CA LEU A 39 -4.74 13.49 10.60
C LEU A 39 -3.95 13.40 11.91
N PHE A 40 -3.43 14.54 12.38
CA PHE A 40 -2.55 14.59 13.54
C PHE A 40 -3.22 15.09 14.82
N LYS A 41 -4.50 15.50 14.78
CA LYS A 41 -5.26 15.78 16.02
C LYS A 41 -5.27 14.53 16.90
N SER A 42 -4.89 14.68 18.15
CA SER A 42 -5.04 13.66 19.19
C SER A 42 -6.50 13.25 19.34
N LYS A 43 -6.79 12.00 19.65
CA LYS A 43 -8.12 11.60 20.13
C LYS A 43 -8.41 12.40 21.40
N GLY A 44 -9.60 13.00 21.51
CA GLY A 44 -10.12 13.89 22.53
C GLY A 44 -9.60 13.79 23.97
N PRO A 45 -10.17 14.56 24.91
CA PRO A 45 -9.62 14.73 26.25
C PRO A 45 -9.58 13.39 27.00
N GLY A 46 -8.39 12.80 27.12
CA GLY A 46 -8.18 11.50 27.78
C GLY A 46 -6.84 10.82 27.47
N VAL A 47 -6.27 11.10 26.31
CA VAL A 47 -4.90 10.68 26.03
C VAL A 47 -3.98 11.80 26.54
N ARG A 48 -3.45 11.65 27.74
CA ARG A 48 -2.33 12.48 28.20
C ARG A 48 -1.23 12.34 27.16
N GLU A 49 -0.85 13.45 26.52
CA GLU A 49 0.46 13.57 25.89
C GLU A 49 1.47 13.43 27.04
N VAL A 50 1.83 12.19 27.33
CA VAL A 50 2.96 11.91 28.17
C VAL A 50 4.15 12.36 27.34
N GLY A 51 5.07 13.14 27.90
CA GLY A 51 6.25 13.71 27.23
C GLY A 51 7.28 12.65 26.81
N PHE A 52 6.83 11.60 26.13
CA PHE A 52 7.59 10.45 25.66
C PHE A 52 7.62 10.44 24.14
N ASP A 53 8.80 10.24 23.58
CA ASP A 53 8.92 9.95 22.18
C ASP A 53 8.59 8.47 21.92
N ILE A 54 7.32 8.17 21.68
CA ILE A 54 6.82 6.82 21.36
C ILE A 54 7.55 6.19 20.16
N LEU A 55 8.12 7.00 19.26
CA LEU A 55 8.93 6.51 18.13
C LEU A 55 10.23 5.87 18.63
N ASP A 56 10.86 6.43 19.64
CA ASP A 56 12.06 5.84 20.24
C ASP A 56 11.71 4.57 21.04
N ASP A 57 10.56 4.54 21.70
CA ASP A 57 10.09 3.33 22.36
C ASP A 57 9.81 2.20 21.38
N ILE A 58 9.19 2.50 20.23
CA ILE A 58 8.99 1.53 19.16
C ILE A 58 10.33 0.96 18.69
N LYS A 59 11.35 1.81 18.45
CA LYS A 59 12.69 1.36 18.06
C LYS A 59 13.32 0.47 19.14
N ARG A 60 13.23 0.87 20.41
CA ARG A 60 13.71 0.07 21.54
C ARG A 60 13.01 -1.30 21.60
N GLY A 61 11.68 -1.34 21.37
CA GLY A 61 10.92 -2.58 21.32
C GLY A 61 11.32 -3.48 20.15
N GLN A 62 11.60 -2.91 18.99
CA GLN A 62 12.10 -3.65 17.83
C GLN A 62 13.51 -4.20 18.08
N GLU A 63 14.40 -3.40 18.64
CA GLU A 63 15.76 -3.82 19.02
C GLU A 63 15.74 -4.90 20.09
N PHE A 64 14.90 -4.75 21.12
CA PHE A 64 14.72 -5.73 22.18
C PHE A 64 14.34 -7.12 21.65
N LEU A 65 13.65 -7.21 20.50
CA LEU A 65 13.29 -8.47 19.88
C LEU A 65 14.32 -8.98 18.85
N ARG A 66 15.31 -8.18 18.45
CA ARG A 66 16.21 -8.48 17.34
C ARG A 66 16.92 -9.82 17.47
N ASP A 67 17.42 -10.12 18.69
CA ASP A 67 18.21 -11.31 18.97
C ASP A 67 17.41 -12.43 19.66
N LYS A 68 16.08 -12.25 19.76
CA LYS A 68 15.19 -13.24 20.37
C LYS A 68 14.54 -14.10 19.27
N THR A 69 14.06 -15.28 19.64
CA THR A 69 13.41 -16.21 18.72
C THR A 69 11.94 -16.38 19.09
N ALA A 70 11.04 -16.18 18.13
CA ALA A 70 9.62 -16.47 18.29
C ALA A 70 9.33 -17.98 18.17
N GLY A 71 9.98 -18.62 17.19
CA GLY A 71 9.79 -20.02 16.90
C GLY A 71 8.47 -20.31 16.18
N SER A 72 8.12 -21.59 16.08
CA SER A 72 6.88 -22.06 15.48
C SER A 72 6.38 -23.32 16.18
N THR A 73 5.08 -23.56 16.12
CA THR A 73 4.44 -24.78 16.62
C THR A 73 4.02 -25.65 15.44
N VAL A 74 4.33 -26.94 15.50
CA VAL A 74 3.85 -27.90 14.51
C VAL A 74 2.53 -28.47 15.00
N VAL A 75 1.46 -28.26 14.26
CA VAL A 75 0.13 -28.78 14.55
C VAL A 75 -0.29 -29.76 13.47
N ARG A 76 -1.12 -30.75 13.83
CA ARG A 76 -1.76 -31.64 12.86
C ARG A 76 -3.17 -31.12 12.59
N GLU A 77 -3.46 -30.81 11.34
CA GLU A 77 -4.78 -30.34 10.91
C GLU A 77 -5.40 -31.34 9.94
N GLU A 78 -6.70 -31.57 10.08
CA GLU A 78 -7.47 -32.35 9.11
C GLU A 78 -7.80 -31.45 7.91
N LYS A 79 -7.38 -31.88 6.73
CA LYS A 79 -7.66 -31.20 5.46
C LYS A 79 -8.49 -32.09 4.56
N ARG A 80 -9.60 -31.59 4.09
CA ARG A 80 -10.37 -32.23 3.02
C ARG A 80 -9.65 -32.02 1.69
N VAL A 81 -9.22 -33.09 1.07
CA VAL A 81 -8.58 -33.05 -0.24
C VAL A 81 -9.52 -33.70 -1.25
N THR A 82 -9.92 -32.94 -2.25
CA THR A 82 -10.69 -33.41 -3.39
C THR A 82 -9.76 -34.01 -4.43
N PHE A 83 -10.03 -35.23 -4.86
CA PHE A 83 -9.29 -35.92 -5.93
C PHE A 83 -10.25 -36.56 -6.92
N LEU A 84 -9.77 -36.87 -8.09
CA LEU A 84 -10.53 -37.63 -9.07
C LEU A 84 -10.22 -39.13 -8.89
N ASP A 85 -11.26 -39.97 -8.74
CA ASP A 85 -11.12 -41.42 -8.73
C ASP A 85 -10.75 -41.94 -10.13
N ARG A 86 -10.46 -43.25 -10.25
CA ARG A 86 -10.13 -43.91 -11.53
C ARG A 86 -11.23 -43.75 -12.59
N LYS A 87 -12.48 -43.43 -12.18
CA LYS A 87 -13.63 -43.16 -13.06
C LYS A 87 -13.89 -41.65 -13.24
N ARG A 88 -12.89 -40.80 -12.96
CA ARG A 88 -12.94 -39.32 -13.03
C ARG A 88 -14.05 -38.69 -12.18
N ARG A 89 -14.56 -39.36 -11.16
CA ARG A 89 -15.55 -38.80 -10.21
C ARG A 89 -14.83 -38.08 -9.10
N LYS A 90 -15.29 -36.88 -8.74
CA LYS A 90 -14.78 -36.13 -7.59
C LYS A 90 -15.04 -36.94 -6.30
N ARG A 91 -13.99 -37.18 -5.55
CA ARG A 91 -14.02 -37.81 -4.23
C ARG A 91 -13.29 -36.91 -3.23
N GLU A 92 -13.70 -36.98 -1.99
CA GLU A 92 -13.04 -36.27 -0.89
C GLU A 92 -12.48 -37.30 0.10
N ARG A 93 -11.32 -36.98 0.63
CA ARG A 93 -10.73 -37.71 1.76
C ARG A 93 -10.20 -36.71 2.77
N LEU A 94 -10.25 -37.06 4.04
CA LEU A 94 -9.54 -36.36 5.09
C LEU A 94 -8.09 -36.81 5.10
N VAL A 95 -7.18 -35.83 5.10
CA VAL A 95 -5.74 -36.08 5.20
C VAL A 95 -5.24 -35.27 6.40
N LEU A 96 -4.52 -35.94 7.30
CA LEU A 96 -3.81 -35.27 8.36
C LEU A 96 -2.56 -34.60 7.78
N GLU A 97 -2.53 -33.27 7.74
CA GLU A 97 -1.38 -32.47 7.28
C GLU A 97 -0.69 -31.86 8.50
N GLN A 98 0.65 -31.94 8.52
CA GLN A 98 1.42 -31.19 9.50
C GLN A 98 1.53 -29.74 9.03
N VAL A 99 0.96 -28.83 9.80
CA VAL A 99 0.99 -27.38 9.53
C VAL A 99 1.90 -26.71 10.54
N VAL A 100 2.85 -25.91 10.04
CA VAL A 100 3.72 -25.08 10.86
C VAL A 100 3.00 -23.77 11.13
N LYS A 101 2.59 -23.55 12.38
CA LYS A 101 2.01 -22.25 12.80
C LYS A 101 3.09 -21.38 13.41
N PRO A 102 3.27 -20.12 12.92
CA PRO A 102 4.21 -19.22 13.53
C PRO A 102 3.75 -18.80 14.94
N ASN A 103 4.67 -18.77 15.88
CA ASN A 103 4.44 -18.12 17.15
C ASN A 103 4.70 -16.62 17.04
N PHE A 104 4.25 -15.88 18.04
CA PHE A 104 4.53 -14.44 18.17
C PHE A 104 5.27 -14.21 19.48
N LEU A 105 6.33 -13.42 19.40
CA LEU A 105 7.01 -12.85 20.56
C LEU A 105 6.76 -11.35 20.53
N LEU A 106 6.07 -10.82 21.53
CA LEU A 106 5.69 -9.42 21.64
C LEU A 106 6.70 -8.69 22.53
N ALA A 107 7.13 -7.50 22.16
CA ALA A 107 7.75 -6.52 23.04
C ALA A 107 6.64 -5.66 23.62
N VAL A 108 6.39 -5.79 24.91
CA VAL A 108 5.35 -5.08 25.64
C VAL A 108 6.02 -4.17 26.66
N GLU A 109 5.74 -2.87 26.59
CA GLU A 109 6.23 -1.88 27.52
C GLU A 109 5.19 -1.54 28.57
N ASP A 110 5.61 -1.52 29.84
CA ASP A 110 4.88 -0.87 30.90
C ASP A 110 5.07 0.65 30.76
N LEU A 111 4.00 1.37 30.46
CA LEU A 111 4.04 2.82 30.22
C LEU A 111 4.33 3.65 31.49
N ARG A 112 4.23 3.06 32.69
CA ARG A 112 4.57 3.71 33.96
C ARG A 112 6.03 3.48 34.31
N GLU A 113 6.48 2.21 34.29
CA GLU A 113 7.82 1.80 34.65
C GLU A 113 8.85 1.99 33.53
N ARG A 114 8.39 2.20 32.29
CA ARG A 114 9.22 2.30 31.09
C ARG A 114 10.06 1.04 30.84
N ARG A 115 9.56 -0.09 31.28
CA ARG A 115 10.23 -1.38 31.21
C ARG A 115 9.61 -2.25 30.12
N ILE A 116 10.45 -2.72 29.19
CA ILE A 116 10.04 -3.64 28.12
C ILE A 116 10.18 -5.08 28.58
N ARG A 117 9.12 -5.88 28.36
CA ARG A 117 9.08 -7.31 28.64
C ARG A 117 8.73 -8.08 27.37
N SER A 118 9.21 -9.32 27.25
CA SER A 118 8.81 -10.22 26.15
C SER A 118 7.60 -11.06 26.56
N VAL A 119 6.58 -11.07 25.71
CA VAL A 119 5.37 -11.87 25.94
C VAL A 119 5.20 -12.82 24.75
N ARG A 120 5.12 -14.13 25.04
CA ARG A 120 5.00 -15.17 24.02
C ARG A 120 3.53 -15.53 23.81
N PHE A 121 3.14 -15.56 22.56
CA PHE A 121 1.81 -15.97 22.12
C PHE A 121 1.93 -17.10 21.08
N THR A 122 1.24 -18.22 21.34
CA THR A 122 1.26 -19.44 20.52
C THR A 122 -0.14 -19.73 19.97
N ASP A 123 -0.32 -20.85 19.28
CA ASP A 123 -1.62 -21.39 18.89
C ASP A 123 -2.55 -21.65 20.10
N LYS A 124 -1.98 -21.90 21.28
CA LYS A 124 -2.72 -22.07 22.54
C LYS A 124 -3.03 -20.77 23.27
N GLY A 125 -2.63 -19.61 22.70
CA GLY A 125 -2.81 -18.28 23.29
C GLY A 125 -1.54 -17.75 23.98
N CYS A 126 -1.72 -16.81 24.92
CA CYS A 126 -0.63 -16.27 25.73
C CYS A 126 -0.10 -17.33 26.70
N VAL A 127 1.22 -17.56 26.67
CA VAL A 127 1.87 -18.57 27.54
C VAL A 127 2.84 -17.92 28.55
N THR A 128 2.94 -16.60 28.57
CA THR A 128 3.78 -15.88 29.53
C THR A 128 3.00 -15.60 30.80
N ALA A 129 3.51 -16.10 31.93
CA ALA A 129 2.88 -15.90 33.24
C ALA A 129 2.75 -14.39 33.57
N GLY A 130 1.67 -14.01 34.22
CA GLY A 130 1.39 -12.62 34.59
C GLY A 130 0.88 -11.74 33.45
N PHE A 131 0.60 -12.30 32.28
CA PHE A 131 -0.01 -11.59 31.15
C PHE A 131 -1.26 -12.28 30.66
N GLU A 132 -2.29 -11.49 30.39
CA GLU A 132 -3.45 -11.89 29.59
C GLU A 132 -3.44 -11.07 28.29
N VAL A 133 -3.23 -11.75 27.15
CA VAL A 133 -3.18 -11.15 25.83
C VAL A 133 -4.22 -11.81 24.93
N ARG A 134 -5.01 -10.99 24.26
CA ARG A 134 -5.98 -11.43 23.26
C ARG A 134 -5.50 -11.10 21.85
N LYS A 135 -5.54 -12.05 20.95
CA LYS A 135 -5.34 -11.81 19.51
C LYS A 135 -6.67 -11.31 18.92
N ILE A 136 -6.69 -10.02 18.52
CA ILE A 136 -7.91 -9.38 17.95
C ILE A 136 -8.09 -9.75 16.49
N ARG A 137 -6.98 -9.81 15.75
CA ARG A 137 -6.99 -10.13 14.32
C ARG A 137 -5.73 -10.89 13.95
N GLU A 138 -5.89 -11.95 13.16
CA GLU A 138 -4.78 -12.66 12.57
C GLU A 138 -4.50 -12.15 11.16
N ASN A 139 -3.28 -11.72 10.91
CA ASN A 139 -2.82 -11.20 9.61
C ASN A 139 -1.28 -11.27 9.50
N GLY A 140 -0.68 -12.43 9.78
CA GLY A 140 0.78 -12.56 9.76
C GLY A 140 1.46 -11.49 10.62
N VAL A 141 2.41 -10.74 10.06
CA VAL A 141 3.09 -9.64 10.77
C VAL A 141 2.14 -8.49 11.16
N GLY A 142 1.03 -8.34 10.47
CA GLY A 142 0.00 -7.36 10.79
C GLY A 142 -1.04 -7.86 11.79
N SER A 143 -0.79 -9.00 12.45
CA SER A 143 -1.68 -9.52 13.51
C SER A 143 -1.77 -8.55 14.66
N ARG A 144 -2.99 -8.34 15.16
CA ARG A 144 -3.26 -7.40 16.24
C ARG A 144 -3.51 -8.10 17.54
N PHE A 145 -2.94 -7.57 18.58
CA PHE A 145 -3.05 -8.06 19.93
C PHE A 145 -3.50 -6.94 20.86
N GLU A 146 -4.11 -7.31 21.96
CA GLU A 146 -4.50 -6.42 23.05
C GLU A 146 -4.04 -7.07 24.35
N VAL A 147 -3.31 -6.31 25.15
CA VAL A 147 -2.95 -6.72 26.51
C VAL A 147 -4.12 -6.37 27.41
N LYS A 148 -4.75 -7.38 28.00
CA LYS A 148 -5.85 -7.24 28.94
C LYS A 148 -5.35 -7.06 30.38
N TYR A 149 -4.24 -7.71 30.69
CA TYR A 149 -3.58 -7.62 31.99
C TYR A 149 -2.07 -7.84 31.81
N PRO A 150 -1.19 -7.08 32.48
CA PRO A 150 -1.51 -5.91 33.33
C PRO A 150 -2.04 -4.70 32.54
N ASP A 151 -2.57 -3.70 33.26
CA ASP A 151 -2.99 -2.43 32.68
C ASP A 151 -1.79 -1.57 32.22
N ASN A 152 -2.06 -0.57 31.39
CA ASN A 152 -1.09 0.42 30.90
C ASN A 152 0.08 -0.19 30.13
N MET A 153 -0.17 -1.25 29.37
CA MET A 153 0.81 -1.91 28.53
C MET A 153 0.66 -1.47 27.06
N ALA A 154 1.78 -1.13 26.41
CA ALA A 154 1.85 -0.87 25.00
C ALA A 154 2.60 -1.99 24.25
N ILE A 155 2.06 -2.47 23.14
CA ILE A 155 2.77 -3.40 22.26
C ILE A 155 3.59 -2.57 21.29
N LEU A 156 4.91 -2.60 21.45
CA LEU A 156 5.86 -1.82 20.65
C LEU A 156 6.32 -2.56 19.41
N ALA A 157 6.45 -3.88 19.48
CA ALA A 157 6.85 -4.71 18.35
C ALA A 157 6.41 -6.16 18.56
N LEU A 158 6.38 -6.91 17.46
CA LEU A 158 6.29 -8.37 17.46
C LEU A 158 7.43 -8.98 16.63
N ARG A 159 7.85 -10.18 17.02
CA ARG A 159 8.67 -11.06 16.19
C ARG A 159 7.87 -12.30 15.83
N THR A 160 7.91 -12.69 14.58
CA THR A 160 7.19 -13.86 14.07
C THR A 160 7.85 -14.40 12.81
N THR A 161 7.45 -15.58 12.37
CA THR A 161 7.97 -16.24 11.18
C THR A 161 7.11 -15.87 9.97
N VAL A 162 7.75 -15.46 8.88
CA VAL A 162 7.11 -15.23 7.58
C VAL A 162 7.69 -16.17 6.52
N ARG A 163 6.84 -16.56 5.56
CA ARG A 163 7.28 -17.35 4.43
C ARG A 163 8.10 -16.50 3.46
N SER A 164 9.35 -16.84 3.22
CA SER A 164 10.28 -16.13 2.35
C SER A 164 10.50 -16.80 0.98
N GLY A 165 10.10 -18.06 0.82
CA GLY A 165 10.18 -18.84 -0.41
C GLY A 165 9.20 -20.00 -0.43
N ARG A 166 9.44 -20.99 -1.31
CA ARG A 166 8.52 -22.13 -1.46
C ARG A 166 8.43 -22.93 -0.15
N ASN A 167 9.58 -23.20 0.49
CA ASN A 167 9.67 -23.94 1.75
C ASN A 167 10.63 -23.25 2.75
N THR A 168 10.92 -21.98 2.53
CA THR A 168 11.82 -21.21 3.40
C THR A 168 11.03 -20.22 4.23
N PHE A 169 11.42 -20.10 5.48
CA PHE A 169 10.84 -19.20 6.45
C PHE A 169 11.95 -18.36 7.06
N LYS A 170 11.59 -17.12 7.41
CA LYS A 170 12.49 -16.24 8.17
C LYS A 170 11.72 -15.57 9.29
N GLU A 171 12.39 -15.34 10.40
CA GLU A 171 11.86 -14.50 11.45
C GLU A 171 12.05 -13.02 11.13
N VAL A 172 11.04 -12.25 11.43
CA VAL A 172 11.02 -10.80 11.20
C VAL A 172 10.50 -10.09 12.43
N VAL A 173 11.00 -8.88 12.64
CA VAL A 173 10.48 -7.95 13.65
C VAL A 173 9.61 -6.90 12.94
N TYR A 174 8.45 -6.61 13.50
CA TYR A 174 7.48 -5.68 12.95
C TYR A 174 6.65 -5.03 14.06
N THR A 175 6.22 -3.81 13.88
CA THR A 175 5.31 -3.13 14.80
C THR A 175 3.88 -3.19 14.27
N PRO A 176 2.99 -3.99 14.88
CA PRO A 176 1.59 -4.04 14.50
C PRO A 176 0.87 -2.77 14.98
N TYR A 177 -0.27 -2.46 14.38
CA TYR A 177 -1.10 -1.38 14.90
C TYR A 177 -1.65 -1.71 16.28
N SER A 178 -1.53 -0.76 17.19
CA SER A 178 -2.28 -0.70 18.45
C SER A 178 -2.73 0.72 18.73
N SER A 179 -3.70 0.90 19.62
CA SER A 179 -4.22 2.22 20.00
C SER A 179 -3.18 3.07 20.74
N GLU A 180 -2.30 2.42 21.46
CA GLU A 180 -1.27 3.03 22.31
C GLU A 180 -0.18 3.72 21.47
N ILE A 181 0.13 3.17 20.28
CA ILE A 181 1.10 3.77 19.36
C ILE A 181 0.47 4.72 18.33
N ASP A 182 -0.87 4.80 18.26
CA ASP A 182 -1.59 5.70 17.34
C ASP A 182 -1.55 7.16 17.84
N THR A 183 -0.36 7.75 17.81
CA THR A 183 -0.12 9.13 18.23
C THR A 183 0.07 10.05 17.03
N SER A 184 -0.05 11.37 17.24
CA SER A 184 0.22 12.38 16.23
C SER A 184 1.63 12.30 15.67
N SER A 185 2.64 12.07 16.53
CA SER A 185 4.04 11.96 16.14
C SER A 185 4.30 10.76 15.24
N VAL A 186 3.75 9.58 15.55
CA VAL A 186 3.91 8.37 14.74
C VAL A 186 3.22 8.53 13.38
N ARG A 187 2.00 9.10 13.34
CA ARG A 187 1.30 9.36 12.07
C ARG A 187 2.05 10.37 11.20
N LYS A 188 2.57 11.45 11.82
CA LYS A 188 3.40 12.42 11.12
C LYS A 188 4.66 11.79 10.54
N ALA A 189 5.36 10.97 11.31
CA ALA A 189 6.53 10.24 10.83
C ALA A 189 6.19 9.34 9.63
N GLY A 190 5.01 8.70 9.64
CA GLY A 190 4.52 7.88 8.52
C GLY A 190 4.23 8.70 7.27
N PHE A 191 3.60 9.86 7.43
CA PHE A 191 3.31 10.78 6.33
C PHE A 191 4.60 11.36 5.73
N ASP A 192 5.49 11.89 6.57
CA ASP A 192 6.78 12.45 6.14
C ASP A 192 7.65 11.39 5.44
N TYR A 193 7.60 10.15 5.95
CA TYR A 193 8.26 9.02 5.30
C TYR A 193 7.73 8.78 3.88
N LEU A 194 6.41 8.72 3.69
CA LEU A 194 5.80 8.54 2.37
C LEU A 194 6.19 9.64 1.38
N LEU A 195 6.06 10.90 1.77
CA LEU A 195 6.47 12.03 0.95
C LEU A 195 7.93 11.88 0.53
N ARG A 196 8.81 11.58 1.47
CA ARG A 196 10.24 11.41 1.19
C ARG A 196 10.50 10.27 0.19
N GLN A 197 9.80 9.12 0.30
CA GLN A 197 10.00 8.02 -0.65
C GLN A 197 9.56 8.42 -2.06
N ILE A 198 8.44 9.13 -2.21
CA ILE A 198 7.94 9.59 -3.51
C ILE A 198 8.89 10.63 -4.10
N GLU A 199 9.37 11.59 -3.30
CA GLU A 199 10.35 12.59 -3.74
C GLU A 199 11.70 11.96 -4.16
N LEU A 200 12.18 10.95 -3.45
CA LEU A 200 13.38 10.22 -3.84
C LEU A 200 13.16 9.45 -5.15
N ALA A 201 11.97 8.87 -5.35
CA ALA A 201 11.58 8.23 -6.60
C ALA A 201 11.58 9.24 -7.78
N ARG A 202 11.01 10.42 -7.58
CA ARG A 202 11.03 11.51 -8.57
C ARG A 202 12.45 11.96 -8.91
N LYS A 203 13.29 12.17 -7.90
CA LYS A 203 14.70 12.57 -8.09
C LYS A 203 15.47 11.53 -8.92
N ASP A 204 15.27 10.23 -8.67
CA ASP A 204 15.91 9.17 -9.45
C ASP A 204 15.39 9.14 -10.90
N LEU A 205 14.06 9.23 -11.11
CA LEU A 205 13.47 9.32 -12.46
C LEU A 205 14.00 10.57 -13.23
N LYS A 206 14.13 11.70 -12.55
CA LYS A 206 14.67 12.93 -13.13
C LYS A 206 16.14 12.81 -13.52
N ALA A 207 16.97 12.26 -12.63
CA ALA A 207 18.39 12.01 -12.90
C ALA A 207 18.59 11.08 -14.12
N ARG A 208 17.68 10.11 -14.30
CA ARG A 208 17.67 9.19 -15.45
C ARG A 208 17.02 9.80 -16.70
N LYS A 209 16.50 11.02 -16.62
CA LYS A 209 15.79 11.69 -17.72
C LYS A 209 14.68 10.82 -18.34
N VAL A 210 13.88 10.15 -17.48
CA VAL A 210 12.79 9.28 -17.95
C VAL A 210 11.68 10.14 -18.53
N ARG A 211 11.44 10.00 -19.84
CA ARG A 211 10.43 10.74 -20.57
C ARG A 211 9.06 10.08 -20.43
N LEU A 212 8.01 10.91 -20.52
CA LEU A 212 6.64 10.44 -20.69
C LEU A 212 6.47 9.70 -22.04
N THR A 213 5.57 8.73 -22.10
CA THR A 213 5.34 7.93 -23.31
C THR A 213 4.28 8.52 -24.23
N GLY A 214 3.30 9.20 -23.69
CA GLY A 214 2.20 9.80 -24.45
C GLY A 214 2.30 11.32 -24.65
N PHE A 215 3.24 11.98 -23.96
CA PHE A 215 3.32 13.42 -23.83
C PHE A 215 4.77 13.90 -23.91
N GLU A 216 4.95 15.21 -24.09
CA GLU A 216 6.23 15.86 -23.86
C GLU A 216 6.45 16.03 -22.35
N GLY A 217 7.69 15.91 -21.90
CA GLY A 217 8.08 16.14 -20.51
C GLY A 217 8.74 14.91 -19.86
N LEU A 218 8.99 15.06 -18.56
CA LEU A 218 9.62 14.04 -17.74
C LEU A 218 8.61 13.46 -16.74
N ALA A 219 8.62 12.14 -16.56
CA ALA A 219 7.77 11.46 -15.59
C ALA A 219 7.93 12.02 -14.16
N ALA A 220 9.13 12.51 -13.84
CA ALA A 220 9.42 13.12 -12.54
C ALA A 220 8.70 14.44 -12.28
N ASP A 221 8.49 15.24 -13.33
CA ASP A 221 7.97 16.60 -13.19
C ASP A 221 6.44 16.63 -13.38
N ASP A 222 5.90 15.72 -14.18
CA ASP A 222 4.52 15.77 -14.65
C ASP A 222 3.55 14.80 -13.93
N MET A 223 4.07 13.75 -13.27
CA MET A 223 3.19 12.81 -12.59
C MET A 223 2.82 13.27 -11.16
N PRO A 224 1.54 13.12 -10.75
CA PRO A 224 1.02 13.72 -9.53
C PRO A 224 1.49 12.99 -8.27
N THR A 225 2.31 13.65 -7.46
CA THR A 225 2.83 13.15 -6.18
C THR A 225 1.71 12.84 -5.18
N HIS A 226 0.73 13.73 -5.06
CA HIS A 226 -0.38 13.58 -4.12
C HIS A 226 -1.29 12.39 -4.46
N VAL A 227 -1.43 12.04 -5.75
CA VAL A 227 -2.14 10.81 -6.14
C VAL A 227 -1.35 9.57 -5.71
N ALA A 228 -0.03 9.55 -5.92
CA ALA A 228 0.81 8.44 -5.46
C ALA A 228 0.74 8.26 -3.94
N LEU A 229 0.75 9.36 -3.20
CA LEU A 229 0.59 9.35 -1.74
C LEU A 229 -0.78 8.81 -1.34
N ALA A 230 -1.87 9.29 -1.97
CA ALA A 230 -3.20 8.79 -1.68
C ALA A 230 -3.33 7.29 -1.96
N LEU A 231 -2.82 6.82 -3.11
CA LEU A 231 -2.86 5.39 -3.47
C LEU A 231 -2.09 4.52 -2.48
N SER A 232 -0.90 4.93 -2.05
CA SER A 232 -0.11 4.18 -1.07
C SER A 232 -0.83 3.99 0.28
N VAL A 233 -1.75 4.90 0.62
CA VAL A 233 -2.58 4.80 1.83
C VAL A 233 -3.81 3.92 1.59
N ILE A 234 -4.57 4.19 0.52
CA ILE A 234 -5.86 3.52 0.29
C ILE A 234 -5.73 2.04 -0.05
N GLU A 235 -4.59 1.60 -0.59
CA GLU A 235 -4.27 0.20 -0.83
C GLU A 235 -4.28 -0.66 0.45
N HIS A 236 -4.07 -0.03 1.60
CA HIS A 236 -3.99 -0.70 2.90
C HIS A 236 -5.21 -0.47 3.80
N ILE A 237 -6.20 0.27 3.32
CA ILE A 237 -7.49 0.39 4.00
C ILE A 237 -8.34 -0.83 3.67
N ASP A 238 -8.69 -1.61 4.69
CA ASP A 238 -9.56 -2.78 4.56
C ASP A 238 -10.93 -2.38 3.98
N PRO A 239 -11.35 -2.93 2.83
CA PRO A 239 -12.59 -2.53 2.15
C PRO A 239 -13.83 -2.87 2.97
N THR A 240 -13.83 -3.99 3.71
CA THR A 240 -14.97 -4.37 4.56
C THR A 240 -15.14 -3.40 5.72
N ARG A 241 -14.03 -3.05 6.39
CA ARG A 241 -14.07 -2.05 7.48
C ARG A 241 -14.49 -0.67 6.96
N PHE A 242 -13.99 -0.28 5.77
CA PHE A 242 -14.35 0.99 5.15
C PHE A 242 -15.84 1.06 4.81
N ASN A 243 -16.40 -0.01 4.20
CA ASN A 243 -17.81 -0.06 3.84
C ASN A 243 -18.75 -0.10 5.06
N ASN A 244 -18.29 -0.69 6.18
CA ASN A 244 -19.06 -0.81 7.42
C ASN A 244 -18.77 0.35 8.40
N CYS A 245 -17.94 1.31 8.01
CA CYS A 245 -17.59 2.44 8.86
C CYS A 245 -18.74 3.45 8.88
N GLN A 246 -19.03 4.01 10.05
CA GLN A 246 -19.93 5.15 10.14
C GLN A 246 -19.33 6.34 9.40
N LYS A 247 -20.18 7.10 8.71
CA LYS A 247 -19.76 8.31 7.97
C LYS A 247 -18.97 9.26 8.89
N GLY A 248 -17.82 9.71 8.40
CA GLY A 248 -16.90 10.57 9.16
C GLY A 248 -15.89 9.83 10.04
N ARG A 249 -16.02 8.51 10.20
CA ARG A 249 -15.04 7.69 10.93
C ARG A 249 -13.99 7.02 10.03
N GLU A 250 -14.10 7.19 8.73
CA GLU A 250 -13.18 6.62 7.73
C GLU A 250 -11.74 7.12 7.94
N ILE A 251 -11.59 8.34 8.48
CA ILE A 251 -10.30 8.94 8.81
C ILE A 251 -9.49 8.11 9.83
N ALA A 252 -10.18 7.36 10.70
CA ALA A 252 -9.49 6.47 11.65
C ALA A 252 -8.74 5.35 10.92
N LEU A 253 -9.24 4.91 9.75
CA LEU A 253 -8.56 3.90 8.93
C LEU A 253 -7.33 4.48 8.23
N VAL A 254 -7.38 5.74 7.82
CA VAL A 254 -6.22 6.46 7.26
C VAL A 254 -5.14 6.62 8.33
N ARG A 255 -5.51 7.05 9.53
CA ARG A 255 -4.60 7.18 10.68
C ARG A 255 -3.90 5.87 11.01
N GLU A 256 -4.64 4.77 10.99
CA GLU A 256 -4.10 3.44 11.23
C GLU A 256 -3.01 3.08 10.21
N VAL A 257 -3.23 3.35 8.92
CA VAL A 257 -2.23 3.10 7.88
C VAL A 257 -0.98 3.96 8.10
N LEU A 258 -1.15 5.25 8.38
CA LEU A 258 -0.03 6.15 8.65
C LEU A 258 0.75 5.74 9.91
N THR A 259 0.05 5.28 10.97
CA THR A 259 0.69 4.75 12.18
C THR A 259 1.57 3.53 11.86
N ILE A 260 1.07 2.58 11.07
CA ILE A 260 1.86 1.41 10.65
C ILE A 260 3.09 1.85 9.84
N ILE A 261 2.94 2.82 8.95
CA ILE A 261 4.05 3.32 8.14
C ILE A 261 5.09 4.02 9.01
N GLY A 262 4.66 4.88 9.92
CA GLY A 262 5.56 5.60 10.84
C GLY A 262 6.34 4.66 11.77
N ALA A 263 5.66 3.63 12.26
CA ALA A 263 6.25 2.65 13.16
C ALA A 263 7.24 1.69 12.47
N ASN A 264 7.08 1.41 11.16
CA ASN A 264 7.88 0.41 10.45
C ASN A 264 8.77 0.96 9.34
N THR A 265 8.55 2.19 8.89
CA THR A 265 9.31 2.86 7.82
C THR A 265 9.53 1.96 6.60
N SER A 266 10.78 1.62 6.26
CA SER A 266 11.13 0.79 5.10
C SER A 266 10.57 -0.64 5.13
N ASN A 267 10.15 -1.14 6.29
CA ASN A 267 9.52 -2.45 6.45
C ASN A 267 7.99 -2.39 6.40
N ALA A 268 7.39 -1.19 6.36
CA ALA A 268 5.95 -1.05 6.30
C ALA A 268 5.38 -1.77 5.07
N TYR A 269 4.45 -2.68 5.31
CA TYR A 269 3.80 -3.50 4.27
C TYR A 269 4.74 -4.34 3.38
N ALA A 270 6.03 -4.46 3.71
CA ALA A 270 7.01 -5.26 2.95
C ALA A 270 6.59 -6.74 2.79
N TYR A 271 5.80 -7.25 3.71
CA TYR A 271 5.30 -8.64 3.72
C TYR A 271 3.87 -8.76 3.20
N SER A 272 3.24 -7.66 2.80
CA SER A 272 1.89 -7.65 2.26
C SER A 272 1.84 -8.36 0.90
N LYS A 273 0.84 -9.25 0.75
CA LYS A 273 0.59 -9.97 -0.50
C LYS A 273 -0.91 -10.20 -0.65
N SER A 274 -1.48 -9.76 -1.77
CA SER A 274 -2.88 -10.07 -2.10
C SER A 274 -3.03 -11.47 -2.75
N PRO A 275 -4.24 -12.01 -2.84
CA PRO A 275 -4.53 -13.23 -3.61
C PRO A 275 -4.12 -13.12 -5.08
N ALA A 276 -4.24 -11.94 -5.71
CA ALA A 276 -3.78 -11.65 -7.07
C ALA A 276 -2.26 -11.51 -7.20
N GLY A 277 -1.54 -11.64 -6.10
CA GLY A 277 -0.08 -11.52 -6.07
C GLY A 277 0.46 -10.10 -5.96
N ALA A 278 -0.40 -9.11 -5.74
CA ALA A 278 0.04 -7.73 -5.49
C ALA A 278 0.92 -7.66 -4.23
N ARG A 279 1.92 -6.76 -4.22
CA ARG A 279 2.91 -6.70 -3.15
C ARG A 279 3.29 -5.29 -2.75
N GLY A 280 3.72 -5.19 -1.49
CA GLY A 280 4.36 -4.01 -0.92
C GLY A 280 3.41 -2.84 -0.70
N LEU A 281 4.00 -1.66 -0.50
CA LEU A 281 3.28 -0.44 -0.14
C LEU A 281 2.27 0.01 -1.21
N PHE A 282 2.62 -0.15 -2.49
CA PHE A 282 1.77 0.25 -3.62
C PHE A 282 0.97 -0.89 -4.23
N GLN A 283 0.98 -2.08 -3.67
CA GLN A 283 0.22 -3.25 -4.13
C GLN A 283 0.28 -3.49 -5.65
N LEU A 284 1.45 -3.32 -6.26
CA LEU A 284 1.65 -3.58 -7.68
C LEU A 284 1.57 -5.08 -7.97
N ILE A 285 0.92 -5.45 -9.09
CA ILE A 285 0.84 -6.83 -9.55
C ILE A 285 1.99 -7.18 -10.51
N PRO A 286 2.38 -8.48 -10.61
CA PRO A 286 3.56 -8.88 -11.40
C PRO A 286 3.51 -8.47 -12.86
N ASP A 287 2.35 -8.59 -13.52
CA ASP A 287 2.21 -8.30 -14.94
C ASP A 287 2.33 -6.81 -15.24
N THR A 288 1.69 -5.97 -14.42
CA THR A 288 1.83 -4.52 -14.50
C THR A 288 3.28 -4.11 -14.32
N TYR A 289 3.97 -4.64 -13.31
CA TYR A 289 5.36 -4.30 -13.04
C TYR A 289 6.28 -4.67 -14.22
N ARG A 290 6.11 -5.87 -14.79
CA ARG A 290 6.88 -6.29 -15.98
C ARG A 290 6.58 -5.43 -17.21
N SER A 291 5.34 -5.01 -17.40
CA SER A 291 4.96 -4.12 -18.50
C SER A 291 5.64 -2.75 -18.37
N LEU A 292 5.72 -2.22 -17.14
CA LEU A 292 6.43 -0.97 -16.87
C LEU A 292 7.94 -1.07 -17.11
N GLN A 293 8.58 -2.19 -16.72
CA GLN A 293 10.00 -2.42 -17.01
C GLN A 293 10.27 -2.39 -18.52
N LYS A 294 9.40 -3.00 -19.33
CA LYS A 294 9.52 -3.01 -20.79
C LYS A 294 9.25 -1.63 -21.40
N LYS A 295 8.23 -0.94 -20.91
CA LYS A 295 7.82 0.37 -21.44
C LYS A 295 8.82 1.48 -21.08
N TYR A 296 9.47 1.37 -19.92
CA TYR A 296 10.41 2.37 -19.40
C TYR A 296 11.78 1.77 -19.07
N PRO A 297 12.55 1.31 -20.07
CA PRO A 297 13.81 0.58 -19.84
C PRO A 297 14.88 1.42 -19.13
N ARG A 298 14.79 2.76 -19.22
CA ARG A 298 15.72 3.69 -18.56
C ARG A 298 15.31 4.07 -17.14
N SER A 299 14.16 3.61 -16.64
CA SER A 299 13.63 3.99 -15.32
C SER A 299 14.46 3.44 -14.14
N GLY A 300 15.30 2.44 -14.37
CA GLY A 300 16.04 1.76 -13.32
C GLY A 300 15.12 1.03 -12.32
N LEU A 301 13.99 0.51 -12.79
CA LEU A 301 13.18 -0.41 -12.00
C LEU A 301 13.96 -1.71 -11.76
N LYS A 302 13.92 -2.20 -10.51
CA LYS A 302 14.60 -3.46 -10.14
C LYS A 302 14.03 -4.62 -10.95
N GLU A 303 14.90 -5.52 -11.41
CA GLU A 303 14.50 -6.70 -12.20
C GLU A 303 13.55 -7.62 -11.44
N ASN A 304 13.92 -7.93 -10.20
CA ASN A 304 13.10 -8.83 -9.38
C ASN A 304 11.86 -8.09 -8.83
N PHE A 305 10.70 -8.61 -9.19
CA PHE A 305 9.40 -8.04 -8.80
C PHE A 305 9.24 -7.90 -7.28
N VAL A 306 9.62 -8.94 -6.51
CA VAL A 306 9.39 -8.93 -5.06
C VAL A 306 10.26 -7.85 -4.40
N SER A 307 11.55 -7.82 -4.70
CA SER A 307 12.45 -6.79 -4.18
C SER A 307 12.10 -5.40 -4.72
N GLY A 308 11.59 -5.31 -5.94
CA GLY A 308 11.14 -4.06 -6.55
C GLY A 308 9.91 -3.45 -5.85
N CYS A 309 8.94 -4.29 -5.47
CA CYS A 309 7.73 -3.83 -4.78
C CYS A 309 7.92 -3.61 -3.27
N THR A 310 8.92 -4.25 -2.65
CA THR A 310 9.23 -4.06 -1.23
C THR A 310 10.19 -2.89 -0.99
N ASP A 311 10.91 -2.44 -2.01
CA ASP A 311 11.64 -1.17 -1.98
C ASP A 311 10.67 -0.02 -2.30
N HIS A 312 10.38 0.82 -1.32
CA HIS A 312 9.36 1.85 -1.44
C HIS A 312 9.69 2.93 -2.47
N ILE A 313 10.98 3.27 -2.65
CA ILE A 313 11.40 4.21 -3.70
C ILE A 313 11.14 3.58 -5.08
N ASN A 314 11.54 2.34 -5.25
CA ASN A 314 11.32 1.65 -6.53
C ASN A 314 9.83 1.42 -6.83
N ALA A 315 9.03 1.08 -5.81
CA ALA A 315 7.59 0.92 -5.95
C ALA A 315 6.90 2.26 -6.28
N ALA A 316 7.33 3.37 -5.67
CA ALA A 316 6.86 4.71 -6.00
C ALA A 316 7.22 5.09 -7.45
N LYS A 317 8.44 4.80 -7.92
CA LYS A 317 8.79 4.99 -9.35
C LYS A 317 7.83 4.23 -10.27
N ALA A 318 7.58 2.95 -9.97
CA ALA A 318 6.68 2.14 -10.79
C ALA A 318 5.24 2.69 -10.78
N SER A 319 4.76 3.22 -9.64
CA SER A 319 3.44 3.85 -9.54
C SER A 319 3.33 5.11 -10.39
N LEU A 320 4.33 6.00 -10.33
CA LEU A 320 4.37 7.22 -11.16
C LEU A 320 4.41 6.88 -12.66
N LEU A 321 5.18 5.86 -13.05
CA LEU A 321 5.24 5.40 -14.45
C LEU A 321 3.94 4.73 -14.91
N LEU A 322 3.20 4.10 -13.99
CA LEU A 322 1.87 3.56 -14.29
C LEU A 322 0.89 4.69 -14.58
N PHE A 323 0.96 5.81 -13.86
CA PHE A 323 0.12 6.98 -14.14
C PHE A 323 0.36 7.54 -15.54
N ASP A 324 1.62 7.70 -15.96
CA ASP A 324 1.94 8.07 -17.35
C ASP A 324 1.38 7.06 -18.35
N SER A 325 1.54 5.77 -18.08
CA SER A 325 1.02 4.72 -18.95
C SER A 325 -0.50 4.79 -19.10
N ASP A 326 -1.22 4.99 -18.00
CA ASP A 326 -2.68 5.05 -17.99
C ASP A 326 -3.22 6.32 -18.67
N LEU A 327 -2.55 7.46 -18.47
CA LEU A 327 -2.90 8.71 -19.17
C LEU A 327 -2.61 8.64 -20.67
N ALA A 328 -1.50 8.01 -21.06
CA ALA A 328 -1.13 7.84 -22.47
C ALA A 328 -2.12 6.95 -23.24
N ASP A 329 -2.78 6.03 -22.57
CA ASP A 329 -3.79 5.15 -23.14
C ASP A 329 -5.15 5.85 -23.36
N LEU A 330 -5.36 7.07 -22.81
CA LEU A 330 -6.60 7.80 -22.96
C LEU A 330 -6.75 8.43 -24.36
N PRO A 331 -7.94 8.36 -24.96
CA PRO A 331 -8.27 9.17 -26.12
C PRO A 331 -8.10 10.65 -25.83
N ARG A 332 -7.61 11.43 -26.82
CA ARG A 332 -7.36 12.87 -26.69
C ARG A 332 -8.57 13.66 -26.18
N GLU A 333 -9.75 13.36 -26.69
CA GLU A 333 -11.00 14.03 -26.30
C GLU A 333 -11.30 13.86 -24.81
N ARG A 334 -10.99 12.68 -24.26
CA ARG A 334 -11.21 12.40 -22.84
C ARG A 334 -10.15 13.02 -21.95
N LEU A 335 -8.92 13.00 -22.39
CA LEU A 335 -7.85 13.71 -21.71
C LEU A 335 -8.17 15.20 -21.61
N HIS A 336 -8.71 15.77 -22.70
CA HIS A 336 -9.19 17.16 -22.74
C HIS A 336 -10.42 17.38 -21.83
N ALA A 337 -11.34 16.40 -21.77
CA ALA A 337 -12.50 16.46 -20.89
C ALA A 337 -12.19 16.35 -19.40
N LEU A 338 -11.10 15.66 -19.02
CA LEU A 338 -10.57 15.70 -17.65
C LEU A 338 -10.10 17.11 -17.29
N GLY A 339 -9.67 17.87 -18.29
CA GLY A 339 -9.36 19.30 -18.22
C GLY A 339 -8.34 19.65 -17.14
N LYS A 340 -8.52 20.84 -16.58
CA LYS A 340 -7.69 21.36 -15.47
C LYS A 340 -8.13 20.86 -14.09
N ASN A 341 -9.05 19.91 -14.01
CA ASN A 341 -9.54 19.42 -12.73
C ASN A 341 -8.65 18.29 -12.18
N SER A 342 -7.73 18.65 -11.33
CA SER A 342 -6.79 17.72 -10.70
C SER A 342 -7.48 16.57 -9.95
N ARG A 343 -8.65 16.83 -9.31
CA ARG A 343 -9.44 15.78 -8.67
C ARG A 343 -10.00 14.80 -9.70
N ALA A 344 -10.49 15.27 -10.84
CA ALA A 344 -11.01 14.39 -11.90
C ALA A 344 -9.90 13.48 -12.45
N VAL A 345 -8.71 14.03 -12.70
CA VAL A 345 -7.53 13.26 -13.11
C VAL A 345 -7.12 12.26 -12.03
N GLY A 346 -7.06 12.69 -10.77
CA GLY A 346 -6.74 11.80 -9.64
C GLY A 346 -7.73 10.65 -9.50
N ARG A 347 -9.04 10.91 -9.64
CA ARG A 347 -10.08 9.86 -9.63
C ARG A 347 -9.94 8.89 -10.80
N TYR A 348 -9.63 9.41 -12.00
CA TYR A 348 -9.37 8.55 -13.15
C TYR A 348 -8.17 7.64 -12.89
N LEU A 349 -7.03 8.19 -12.44
CA LEU A 349 -5.84 7.42 -12.12
C LEU A 349 -6.09 6.38 -11.02
N ALA A 350 -6.83 6.73 -9.99
CA ALA A 350 -7.21 5.79 -8.93
C ALA A 350 -8.06 4.63 -9.47
N ALA A 351 -9.05 4.91 -10.33
CA ALA A 351 -9.85 3.87 -10.96
C ALA A 351 -9.01 2.98 -11.89
N ALA A 352 -8.16 3.59 -12.73
CA ALA A 352 -7.27 2.88 -13.64
C ALA A 352 -6.27 2.00 -12.90
N TYR A 353 -5.72 2.50 -11.79
CA TYR A 353 -4.83 1.74 -10.93
C TYR A 353 -5.48 0.46 -10.38
N ASN A 354 -6.73 0.57 -9.93
CA ASN A 354 -7.46 -0.56 -9.32
C ASN A 354 -7.99 -1.57 -10.36
N CYS A 355 -8.56 -1.11 -11.47
CA CYS A 355 -9.22 -2.02 -12.43
C CYS A 355 -8.67 -1.99 -13.86
N GLY A 356 -7.67 -1.16 -14.12
CA GLY A 356 -7.05 -0.98 -15.44
C GLY A 356 -7.75 0.08 -16.30
N SER A 357 -6.96 0.89 -17.02
CA SER A 357 -7.40 2.01 -17.88
C SER A 357 -8.44 1.58 -18.90
N ARG A 358 -8.30 0.41 -19.53
CA ARG A 358 -9.26 -0.12 -20.52
C ARG A 358 -10.66 -0.33 -19.95
N ARG A 359 -10.78 -0.78 -18.69
CA ARG A 359 -12.08 -0.98 -18.04
C ARG A 359 -12.73 0.34 -17.70
N VAL A 360 -11.95 1.31 -17.24
CA VAL A 360 -12.43 2.68 -17.02
C VAL A 360 -12.92 3.29 -18.32
N ASP A 361 -12.15 3.16 -19.41
CA ASP A 361 -12.54 3.67 -20.73
C ASP A 361 -13.85 3.02 -21.23
N LYS A 362 -14.00 1.69 -21.10
CA LYS A 362 -15.24 0.99 -21.45
C LYS A 362 -16.44 1.52 -20.65
N SER A 363 -16.29 1.71 -19.33
CA SER A 363 -17.34 2.26 -18.48
C SER A 363 -17.72 3.68 -18.89
N THR A 364 -16.74 4.52 -19.18
CA THR A 364 -16.96 5.90 -19.62
C THR A 364 -17.70 5.98 -20.98
N ARG A 365 -17.43 5.07 -21.92
CA ARG A 365 -18.15 5.02 -23.21
C ARG A 365 -19.60 4.59 -23.04
N ALA A 366 -19.87 3.69 -22.10
CA ALA A 366 -21.20 3.15 -21.86
C ALA A 366 -22.12 4.13 -21.09
N CYS A 367 -21.54 5.05 -20.31
CA CYS A 367 -22.27 5.92 -19.40
C CYS A 367 -22.11 7.39 -19.77
N ARG A 368 -23.21 8.04 -20.19
CA ARG A 368 -23.15 9.45 -20.66
C ARG A 368 -22.81 10.44 -19.55
N ASN A 369 -23.44 10.33 -18.39
CA ASN A 369 -23.33 11.33 -17.31
C ASN A 369 -22.56 10.84 -16.07
N GLU A 370 -22.42 9.52 -15.91
CA GLU A 370 -21.75 8.94 -14.74
C GLU A 370 -20.79 7.85 -15.17
N TRP A 371 -19.57 8.25 -15.49
CA TRP A 371 -18.53 7.34 -16.01
C TRP A 371 -18.20 6.16 -15.08
N THR A 372 -18.66 6.17 -13.82
CA THR A 372 -18.43 5.11 -12.84
C THR A 372 -19.48 4.00 -12.86
N CYS A 373 -20.56 4.14 -13.66
CA CYS A 373 -21.74 3.27 -13.61
C CYS A 373 -21.42 1.79 -13.84
N HIS A 374 -20.50 1.45 -14.75
CA HIS A 374 -20.10 0.07 -15.07
C HIS A 374 -18.76 -0.34 -14.43
N LEU A 375 -18.22 0.48 -13.51
CA LEU A 375 -17.06 0.06 -12.75
C LEU A 375 -17.42 -1.04 -11.75
N PRO A 376 -16.49 -1.98 -11.46
CA PRO A 376 -16.67 -2.95 -10.39
C PRO A 376 -16.95 -2.27 -9.04
N GLU A 377 -17.73 -2.90 -8.18
CA GLU A 377 -18.04 -2.36 -6.85
C GLU A 377 -16.77 -2.16 -6.00
N GLU A 378 -15.76 -3.01 -6.18
CA GLU A 378 -14.45 -2.83 -5.58
C GLU A 378 -13.82 -1.50 -6.01
N THR A 379 -13.87 -1.17 -7.30
CA THR A 379 -13.34 0.10 -7.83
C THR A 379 -14.15 1.30 -7.36
N LYS A 380 -15.47 1.18 -7.25
CA LYS A 380 -16.30 2.24 -6.67
C LYS A 380 -15.96 2.48 -5.19
N THR A 381 -15.73 1.42 -4.43
CA THR A 381 -15.23 1.53 -3.05
C THR A 381 -13.85 2.17 -3.00
N TYR A 382 -12.97 1.81 -3.93
CA TYR A 382 -11.64 2.39 -4.04
C TYR A 382 -11.68 3.91 -4.32
N LEU A 383 -12.58 4.35 -5.20
CA LEU A 383 -12.82 5.78 -5.45
C LEU A 383 -13.37 6.51 -4.23
N ARG A 384 -14.25 5.89 -3.45
CA ARG A 384 -14.72 6.50 -2.18
C ARG A 384 -13.57 6.67 -1.16
N LYS A 385 -12.68 5.68 -1.07
CA LYS A 385 -11.46 5.81 -0.24
C LYS A 385 -10.58 6.97 -0.75
N PHE A 386 -10.40 7.07 -2.07
CA PHE A 386 -9.66 8.16 -2.69
C PHE A 386 -10.26 9.52 -2.34
N ASP A 387 -11.58 9.67 -2.44
CA ASP A 387 -12.26 10.91 -2.10
C ASP A 387 -12.09 11.31 -0.64
N VAL A 388 -12.06 10.35 0.29
CA VAL A 388 -11.78 10.61 1.72
C VAL A 388 -10.36 11.14 1.90
N VAL A 389 -9.36 10.48 1.31
CA VAL A 389 -7.97 10.92 1.44
C VAL A 389 -7.75 12.27 0.73
N TRP A 390 -8.38 12.46 -0.44
CA TRP A 390 -8.31 13.71 -1.19
C TRP A 390 -8.93 14.89 -0.43
N ALA A 391 -10.07 14.68 0.24
CA ALA A 391 -10.69 15.73 1.05
C ALA A 391 -9.79 16.20 2.19
N LEU A 392 -8.99 15.30 2.76
CA LEU A 392 -8.00 15.63 3.77
C LEU A 392 -6.86 16.51 3.24
N SER A 393 -6.63 16.52 1.92
CA SER A 393 -5.63 17.38 1.28
C SER A 393 -6.10 18.81 1.04
N LYS A 394 -7.41 19.08 1.10
CA LYS A 394 -8.00 20.38 0.78
C LYS A 394 -8.36 21.26 1.97
N SER A 395 -8.48 20.72 3.16
CA SER A 395 -8.83 21.52 4.35
C SER A 395 -7.70 22.45 4.83
N LEU A 396 -6.67 22.67 3.98
CA LEU A 396 -5.58 23.63 4.21
C LEU A 396 -5.74 24.94 3.44
N ASP A 397 -6.64 24.98 2.46
CA ASP A 397 -6.86 26.18 1.65
C ASP A 397 -7.93 27.10 2.25
N GLU A 398 -8.54 26.70 3.40
CA GLU A 398 -9.46 27.48 4.22
C GLU A 398 -8.84 27.86 5.58
#